data_b6e05b7ce733396610e8129abdff6bcb
#
_entry.id   b6e05b7ce733396610e8129abdff6bcb
#
_cell.length_a   1.000
_cell.length_b   1.000
_cell.length_c   1.000
_cell.angle_alpha   90.00
_cell.angle_beta   90.00
_cell.angle_gamma   90.00
#
_symmetry.space_group_name_H-M   'P 1'
#
loop_
_entity.id
_entity.type
_entity.pdbx_description
1 polymer ?
#
loop_
_entity_poly.entity_id
_entity_poly.type
_entity_poly.pdbx_seq_one_letter_code
_entity_poly.pdbx_strand_id
1 'polypeptide(L)'
;RQRQMCIRDSHSESRLLFLGDTFWDAIEADQIRKVEAVFSLTDLNAIYERRDPKKLTDFQKNRENHFRKAYPKGFGPEHIRFHKIPNDRMILLNYTSGTTGYSKGVMLSVNNLTGNVLFARGAINTQTGTNYFQRGGRTLSFLPLAHAYGCAFDFLAPLAVGGHITLLGKIPTPKILIEAMQVVRPTIICCVPLILEKVYR
;
A
#
# COMPACT_ATOMS: atom_id res chain seq x y z
N ARG A 1 -11.30 5.79 18.32
CA ARG A 1 -10.93 5.63 16.87
C ARG A 1 -11.19 6.91 16.07
N GLN A 2 -12.33 7.58 16.21
CA GLN A 2 -12.68 8.84 15.52
C GLN A 2 -11.65 9.96 15.78
N ARG A 3 -11.30 10.19 17.05
CA ARG A 3 -10.31 11.23 17.43
C ARG A 3 -8.92 11.01 16.82
N GLN A 4 -8.54 9.75 16.55
CA GLN A 4 -7.26 9.41 15.90
C GLN A 4 -7.23 9.78 14.41
N MET A 5 -8.39 9.76 13.73
CA MET A 5 -8.49 10.07 12.32
C MET A 5 -8.35 11.57 12.06
N CYS A 6 -9.01 12.42 12.85
CA CYS A 6 -8.85 13.88 12.80
C CYS A 6 -7.41 14.34 13.04
N ILE A 7 -6.71 13.71 14.00
CA ILE A 7 -5.30 14.01 14.28
C ILE A 7 -4.42 13.63 13.08
N ARG A 8 -4.69 12.49 12.44
CA ARG A 8 -3.93 12.04 11.26
C ARG A 8 -4.13 12.96 10.06
N ASP A 9 -5.36 13.39 9.78
CA ASP A 9 -5.65 14.31 8.70
C ASP A 9 -4.96 15.66 8.92
N SER A 10 -5.14 16.28 10.08
CA SER A 10 -4.53 17.57 10.38
C SER A 10 -3.01 17.52 10.44
N HIS A 11 -2.43 16.41 10.85
CA HIS A 11 -0.98 16.22 11.00
C HIS A 11 -0.30 15.82 9.70
N SER A 12 -0.95 14.98 8.87
CA SER A 12 -0.38 14.52 7.60
C SER A 12 -0.49 15.55 6.49
N GLU A 13 -1.37 16.56 6.63
CA GLU A 13 -1.70 17.54 5.58
C GLU A 13 -2.19 16.88 4.28
N SER A 14 -2.78 15.70 4.38
CA SER A 14 -3.27 14.94 3.24
C SER A 14 -4.42 15.70 2.56
N ARG A 15 -4.32 15.85 1.23
CA ARG A 15 -5.34 16.53 0.41
C ARG A 15 -6.28 15.53 -0.27
N LEU A 16 -5.82 14.32 -0.49
CA LEU A 16 -6.59 13.24 -1.09
C LEU A 16 -6.68 12.07 -0.12
N LEU A 17 -7.85 11.46 -0.05
CA LEU A 17 -8.10 10.26 0.75
C LEU A 17 -8.59 9.15 -0.19
N PHE A 18 -7.97 7.98 -0.13
CA PHE A 18 -8.44 6.76 -0.76
C PHE A 18 -8.99 5.86 0.33
N LEU A 19 -10.23 5.43 0.18
CA LEU A 19 -10.97 4.78 1.26
C LEU A 19 -11.74 3.57 0.74
N GLY A 20 -11.78 2.49 1.52
CA GLY A 20 -12.74 1.41 1.30
C GLY A 20 -14.16 1.89 1.60
N ASP A 21 -15.10 1.62 0.71
CA ASP A 21 -16.47 2.18 0.76
C ASP A 21 -17.19 1.91 2.08
N THR A 22 -16.95 0.76 2.68
CA THR A 22 -17.53 0.38 3.99
C THR A 22 -17.12 1.30 5.15
N PHE A 23 -16.11 2.12 4.98
CA PHE A 23 -15.64 3.06 6.01
C PHE A 23 -16.16 4.49 5.79
N TRP A 24 -16.77 4.78 4.65
CA TRP A 24 -17.21 6.14 4.32
C TRP A 24 -18.28 6.65 5.30
N ASP A 25 -19.27 5.83 5.59
CA ASP A 25 -20.37 6.19 6.49
C ASP A 25 -19.92 6.45 7.94
N ALA A 26 -18.72 5.99 8.29
CA ALA A 26 -18.14 6.21 9.61
C ALA A 26 -17.29 7.50 9.70
N ILE A 27 -17.17 8.26 8.60
CA ILE A 27 -16.35 9.48 8.53
C ILE A 27 -17.27 10.71 8.49
N GLU A 28 -17.09 11.59 9.46
CA GLU A 28 -17.75 12.89 9.48
C GLU A 28 -16.88 13.93 8.73
N ALA A 29 -17.53 14.84 8.01
CA ALA A 29 -16.84 15.83 7.16
C ALA A 29 -15.90 16.77 7.95
N ASP A 30 -16.18 17.01 9.24
CA ASP A 30 -15.34 17.81 10.12
C ASP A 30 -14.03 17.10 10.51
N GLN A 31 -13.97 15.77 10.37
CA GLN A 31 -12.78 14.95 10.65
C GLN A 31 -11.75 14.99 9.53
N ILE A 32 -12.15 15.38 8.32
CA ILE A 32 -11.31 15.43 7.12
C ILE A 32 -11.16 16.85 6.58
N ARG A 33 -10.95 17.82 7.45
CA ARG A 33 -10.97 19.27 7.10
C ARG A 33 -9.99 19.68 6.02
N LYS A 34 -8.84 19.02 5.92
CA LYS A 34 -7.80 19.31 4.91
C LYS A 34 -7.95 18.49 3.63
N VAL A 35 -8.77 17.44 3.66
CA VAL A 35 -9.00 16.58 2.49
C VAL A 35 -9.88 17.33 1.48
N GLU A 36 -9.43 17.39 0.26
CA GLU A 36 -10.13 18.04 -0.86
C GLU A 36 -11.05 17.05 -1.58
N ALA A 37 -10.61 15.80 -1.72
CA ALA A 37 -11.42 14.76 -2.34
C ALA A 37 -11.18 13.38 -1.71
N VAL A 38 -12.23 12.55 -1.70
CA VAL A 38 -12.19 11.15 -1.28
C VAL A 38 -12.55 10.26 -2.45
N PHE A 39 -11.74 9.24 -2.66
CA PHE A 39 -11.91 8.25 -3.73
C PHE A 39 -12.17 6.85 -3.15
N SER A 40 -13.11 6.14 -3.75
CA SER A 40 -13.34 4.73 -3.49
C SER A 40 -12.12 3.91 -3.88
N LEU A 41 -11.73 2.94 -3.05
CA LEU A 41 -10.73 1.92 -3.42
C LEU A 41 -11.31 0.81 -4.30
N THR A 42 -12.64 0.74 -4.44
CA THR A 42 -13.32 -0.29 -5.23
C THR A 42 -13.25 0.00 -6.73
N ASP A 43 -13.49 1.25 -7.12
CA ASP A 43 -13.61 1.65 -8.53
C ASP A 43 -12.85 2.93 -8.88
N LEU A 44 -12.17 3.52 -7.90
CA LEU A 44 -11.46 4.80 -7.98
C LEU A 44 -12.36 5.98 -8.36
N ASN A 45 -13.67 5.84 -8.20
CA ASN A 45 -14.58 6.96 -8.32
C ASN A 45 -14.53 7.85 -7.09
N ALA A 46 -14.76 9.14 -7.28
CA ALA A 46 -14.82 10.04 -6.16
C ALA A 46 -16.15 9.92 -5.43
N ILE A 47 -16.05 9.75 -4.11
CA ILE A 47 -17.19 9.70 -3.18
C ILE A 47 -17.51 11.09 -2.67
N TYR A 48 -16.50 11.93 -2.52
CA TYR A 48 -16.62 13.27 -1.95
C TYR A 48 -15.65 14.23 -2.62
N GLU A 49 -16.10 15.46 -2.82
CA GLU A 49 -15.29 16.59 -3.28
C GLU A 49 -15.76 17.85 -2.55
N ARG A 50 -14.80 18.58 -1.98
CA ARG A 50 -15.09 19.71 -1.10
C ARG A 50 -15.53 20.97 -1.83
N ARG A 51 -14.89 21.29 -2.98
CA ARG A 51 -15.04 22.59 -3.62
C ARG A 51 -16.14 22.61 -4.67
N ASP A 52 -16.20 21.60 -5.50
CA ASP A 52 -17.16 21.55 -6.63
C ASP A 52 -17.54 20.10 -6.98
N PRO A 53 -18.53 19.53 -6.26
CA PRO A 53 -18.99 18.17 -6.52
C PRO A 53 -19.45 17.91 -7.96
N LYS A 54 -20.01 18.94 -8.63
CA LYS A 54 -20.47 18.82 -10.02
C LYS A 54 -19.29 18.58 -10.98
N LYS A 55 -18.23 19.37 -10.82
CA LYS A 55 -17.02 19.27 -11.66
C LYS A 55 -16.39 17.89 -11.60
N LEU A 56 -16.37 17.30 -10.43
CA LEU A 56 -15.83 15.94 -10.25
C LEU A 56 -16.71 14.87 -10.92
N THR A 57 -18.05 14.98 -10.75
CA THR A 57 -19.00 14.09 -11.41
C THR A 57 -18.90 14.20 -12.93
N ASP A 58 -18.75 15.40 -13.47
CA ASP A 58 -18.57 15.62 -14.90
C ASP A 58 -17.25 15.07 -15.41
N PHE A 59 -16.18 15.22 -14.65
CA PHE A 59 -14.87 14.62 -14.98
C PHE A 59 -14.97 13.08 -15.02
N GLN A 60 -15.62 12.47 -14.03
CA GLN A 60 -15.79 11.00 -13.98
C GLN A 60 -16.59 10.47 -15.17
N LYS A 61 -17.72 11.12 -15.51
CA LYS A 61 -18.53 10.76 -16.69
C LYS A 61 -17.73 10.87 -18.00
N ASN A 62 -16.80 11.81 -18.07
CA ASN A 62 -15.99 12.06 -19.26
C ASN A 62 -14.58 11.48 -19.18
N ARG A 63 -14.25 10.69 -18.15
CA ARG A 63 -12.90 10.14 -17.93
C ARG A 63 -12.33 9.42 -19.16
N GLU A 64 -13.12 8.60 -19.79
CA GLU A 64 -12.71 7.87 -21.00
C GLU A 64 -12.42 8.80 -22.18
N ASN A 65 -13.23 9.84 -22.37
CA ASN A 65 -13.01 10.84 -23.41
C ASN A 65 -11.75 11.66 -23.12
N HIS A 66 -11.50 12.02 -21.88
CA HIS A 66 -10.26 12.69 -21.47
C HIS A 66 -9.04 11.81 -21.72
N PHE A 67 -9.13 10.51 -21.38
CA PHE A 67 -8.06 9.56 -21.62
C PHE A 67 -7.78 9.39 -23.11
N ARG A 68 -8.81 9.17 -23.94
CA ARG A 68 -8.66 9.07 -25.42
C ARG A 68 -8.10 10.34 -26.05
N LYS A 69 -8.48 11.50 -25.52
CA LYS A 69 -7.94 12.79 -25.99
C LYS A 69 -6.46 12.96 -25.61
N ALA A 70 -6.07 12.52 -24.42
CA ALA A 70 -4.68 12.57 -23.97
C ALA A 70 -3.78 11.56 -24.70
N TYR A 71 -4.35 10.41 -25.08
CA TYR A 71 -3.63 9.31 -25.73
C TYR A 71 -4.34 8.83 -27.00
N PRO A 72 -4.37 9.67 -28.06
CA PRO A 72 -5.16 9.37 -29.26
C PRO A 72 -4.66 8.15 -30.05
N LYS A 73 -3.40 7.75 -29.84
CA LYS A 73 -2.79 6.55 -30.44
C LYS A 73 -2.71 5.36 -29.47
N GLY A 74 -3.41 5.45 -28.32
CA GLY A 74 -3.34 4.47 -27.23
C GLY A 74 -2.26 4.84 -26.20
N PHE A 75 -2.35 4.17 -25.04
CA PHE A 75 -1.40 4.31 -23.94
C PHE A 75 -0.41 3.15 -23.97
N GLY A 76 0.88 3.46 -23.93
CA GLY A 76 1.95 2.47 -23.94
C GLY A 76 3.09 2.83 -22.97
N PRO A 77 4.11 1.97 -22.88
CA PRO A 77 5.25 2.17 -21.99
C PRO A 77 5.95 3.52 -22.14
N GLU A 78 5.93 4.07 -23.36
CA GLU A 78 6.53 5.37 -23.70
C GLU A 78 5.86 6.56 -23.00
N HIS A 79 4.63 6.39 -22.52
CA HIS A 79 3.89 7.40 -21.75
C HIS A 79 4.20 7.35 -20.27
N ILE A 80 4.85 6.28 -19.79
CA ILE A 80 5.19 6.12 -18.38
C ILE A 80 6.44 6.98 -18.09
N ARG A 81 6.29 7.88 -17.12
CA ARG A 81 7.36 8.78 -16.68
C ARG A 81 7.69 8.52 -15.22
N PHE A 82 8.92 8.07 -14.95
CA PHE A 82 9.43 7.98 -13.58
C PHE A 82 10.26 9.22 -13.30
N HIS A 83 9.79 10.04 -12.38
CA HIS A 83 10.53 11.21 -11.92
C HIS A 83 11.69 10.77 -11.02
N LYS A 84 12.86 11.39 -11.21
CA LYS A 84 13.96 11.25 -10.27
C LYS A 84 13.59 11.99 -8.98
N ILE A 85 13.54 11.28 -7.88
CA ILE A 85 13.24 11.82 -6.55
C ILE A 85 14.53 11.79 -5.74
N PRO A 86 14.90 12.86 -5.04
CA PRO A 86 16.05 12.86 -4.12
C PRO A 86 15.88 11.78 -3.04
N ASN A 87 16.99 11.14 -2.68
CA ASN A 87 16.98 10.01 -1.74
C ASN A 87 16.52 10.37 -0.32
N ASP A 88 16.71 11.62 0.08
CA ASP A 88 16.31 12.18 1.38
C ASP A 88 14.85 12.64 1.42
N ARG A 89 14.19 12.73 0.25
CA ARG A 89 12.80 13.17 0.19
C ARG A 89 11.89 12.19 0.92
N MET A 90 11.06 12.71 1.81
CA MET A 90 9.98 11.97 2.45
C MET A 90 8.96 11.52 1.38
N ILE A 91 8.66 10.24 1.36
CA ILE A 91 7.69 9.63 0.43
C ILE A 91 6.60 8.84 1.14
N LEU A 92 6.77 8.55 2.42
CA LEU A 92 5.81 7.81 3.22
C LEU A 92 5.76 8.39 4.63
N LEU A 93 4.56 8.66 5.12
CA LEU A 93 4.28 9.00 6.50
C LEU A 93 3.47 7.83 7.12
N ASN A 94 4.13 7.08 7.99
CA ASN A 94 3.53 5.92 8.64
C ASN A 94 3.17 6.21 10.10
N TYR A 95 1.91 5.95 10.47
CA TYR A 95 1.46 6.19 11.83
C TYR A 95 1.56 4.92 12.68
N THR A 96 2.27 5.02 13.78
CA THR A 96 2.38 3.97 14.78
C THR A 96 1.56 4.32 16.03
N SER A 97 1.00 3.30 16.68
CA SER A 97 0.42 3.47 18.03
C SER A 97 1.58 3.66 19.01
N GLY A 98 1.82 4.91 19.43
CA GLY A 98 2.86 5.20 20.43
C GLY A 98 2.51 4.56 21.78
N THR A 99 3.53 4.13 22.53
CA THR A 99 3.41 3.63 23.93
C THR A 99 2.80 4.65 24.87
N THR A 100 2.83 5.94 24.50
CA THR A 100 2.28 7.08 25.26
C THR A 100 0.81 7.38 24.94
N GLY A 101 0.11 6.53 24.17
CA GLY A 101 -1.30 6.72 23.78
C GLY A 101 -1.51 7.67 22.60
N TYR A 102 -0.48 8.39 22.16
CA TYR A 102 -0.56 9.27 20.98
C TYR A 102 0.02 8.57 19.74
N SER A 103 -0.68 8.69 18.62
CA SER A 103 -0.14 8.23 17.33
C SER A 103 1.04 9.09 16.90
N LYS A 104 2.16 8.45 16.57
CA LYS A 104 3.36 9.13 16.05
C LYS A 104 3.43 8.93 14.55
N GLY A 105 3.62 10.01 13.80
CA GLY A 105 3.88 9.96 12.36
C GLY A 105 5.36 9.75 12.11
N VAL A 106 5.73 8.59 11.58
CA VAL A 106 7.12 8.27 11.21
C VAL A 106 7.33 8.64 9.75
N MET A 107 8.21 9.58 9.51
CA MET A 107 8.58 10.03 8.16
C MET A 107 9.63 9.10 7.57
N LEU A 108 9.32 8.47 6.45
CA LEU A 108 10.24 7.60 5.73
C LEU A 108 10.62 8.23 4.39
N SER A 109 11.92 8.32 4.16
CA SER A 109 12.49 8.82 2.91
C SER A 109 12.57 7.72 1.84
N VAL A 110 12.85 8.12 0.60
CA VAL A 110 13.22 7.20 -0.49
C VAL A 110 14.32 6.24 -0.02
N ASN A 111 15.36 6.78 0.61
CA ASN A 111 16.52 5.99 1.06
C ASN A 111 16.14 4.92 2.11
N ASN A 112 15.23 5.24 3.03
CA ASN A 112 14.78 4.26 4.01
C ASN A 112 14.10 3.04 3.36
N LEU A 113 13.25 3.26 2.36
CA LEU A 113 12.55 2.16 1.68
C LEU A 113 13.48 1.41 0.71
N THR A 114 14.28 2.15 -0.08
CA THR A 114 15.22 1.51 -1.02
C THR A 114 16.31 0.73 -0.30
N GLY A 115 16.76 1.18 0.87
CA GLY A 115 17.72 0.45 1.70
C GLY A 115 17.19 -0.94 2.09
N ASN A 116 15.93 -1.04 2.51
CA ASN A 116 15.30 -2.34 2.81
C ASN A 116 15.15 -3.23 1.58
N VAL A 117 14.79 -2.65 0.42
CA VAL A 117 14.69 -3.40 -0.84
C VAL A 117 16.06 -3.91 -1.29
N LEU A 118 17.11 -3.10 -1.18
CA LEU A 118 18.48 -3.51 -1.49
C LEU A 118 18.98 -4.61 -0.54
N PHE A 119 18.68 -4.48 0.76
CA PHE A 119 18.95 -5.54 1.72
C PHE A 119 18.28 -6.85 1.32
N ALA A 120 16.98 -6.82 0.99
CA ALA A 120 16.24 -8.00 0.57
C ALA A 120 16.82 -8.65 -0.70
N ARG A 121 17.25 -7.84 -1.68
CA ARG A 121 17.91 -8.34 -2.90
C ARG A 121 19.25 -9.00 -2.63
N GLY A 122 19.96 -8.58 -1.58
CA GLY A 122 21.23 -9.16 -1.15
C GLY A 122 21.09 -10.33 -0.16
N ALA A 123 19.90 -10.56 0.37
CA ALA A 123 19.68 -11.61 1.35
C ALA A 123 19.76 -13.00 0.70
N ILE A 124 20.76 -13.78 1.11
CA ILE A 124 21.10 -15.09 0.55
C ILE A 124 20.84 -16.17 1.60
N ASN A 125 20.23 -17.27 1.15
CA ASN A 125 20.17 -18.49 1.92
C ASN A 125 21.57 -19.10 1.97
N THR A 126 22.16 -19.16 3.14
CA THR A 126 23.54 -19.63 3.34
C THR A 126 23.75 -21.12 3.03
N GLN A 127 22.67 -21.91 3.06
CA GLN A 127 22.75 -23.35 2.74
C GLN A 127 22.72 -23.63 1.23
N THR A 128 21.97 -22.84 0.47
CA THR A 128 21.76 -23.05 -0.96
C THR A 128 22.52 -22.05 -1.84
N GLY A 129 23.05 -20.97 -1.28
CA GLY A 129 23.66 -19.88 -2.03
C GLY A 129 22.69 -19.07 -2.89
N THR A 130 21.39 -19.31 -2.78
CA THR A 130 20.36 -18.63 -3.58
C THR A 130 19.78 -17.41 -2.84
N ASN A 131 19.38 -16.38 -3.59
CA ASN A 131 18.70 -15.23 -3.01
C ASN A 131 17.30 -15.64 -2.53
N TYR A 132 16.89 -15.16 -1.36
CA TYR A 132 15.52 -15.34 -0.88
C TYR A 132 14.51 -14.65 -1.80
N PHE A 133 14.80 -13.43 -2.25
CA PHE A 133 14.00 -12.70 -3.21
C PHE A 133 14.61 -12.82 -4.61
N GLN A 134 13.94 -13.52 -5.51
CA GLN A 134 14.42 -13.76 -6.86
C GLN A 134 13.32 -13.57 -7.90
N ARG A 135 13.73 -13.36 -9.14
CA ARG A 135 12.79 -13.20 -10.27
C ARG A 135 11.94 -14.46 -10.41
N GLY A 136 10.62 -14.27 -10.57
CA GLY A 136 9.66 -15.36 -10.66
C GLY A 136 9.37 -16.07 -9.33
N GLY A 137 10.01 -15.67 -8.23
CA GLY A 137 9.67 -16.13 -6.89
C GLY A 137 8.23 -15.76 -6.54
N ARG A 138 7.58 -16.59 -5.72
CA ARG A 138 6.20 -16.39 -5.29
C ARG A 138 6.15 -15.98 -3.83
N THR A 139 5.47 -14.87 -3.56
CA THR A 139 5.23 -14.33 -2.21
C THR A 139 3.74 -14.34 -1.91
N LEU A 140 3.35 -14.86 -0.75
CA LEU A 140 2.01 -14.69 -0.19
C LEU A 140 2.05 -13.50 0.77
N SER A 141 1.46 -12.38 0.36
CA SER A 141 1.42 -11.15 1.16
C SER A 141 0.16 -11.14 2.03
N PHE A 142 0.34 -11.19 3.33
CA PHE A 142 -0.74 -11.18 4.31
C PHE A 142 -0.46 -10.24 5.51
N LEU A 143 0.74 -9.71 5.59
CA LEU A 143 1.07 -8.68 6.57
C LEU A 143 0.40 -7.35 6.19
N PRO A 144 0.03 -6.50 7.14
CA PRO A 144 -0.52 -5.20 6.84
C PRO A 144 0.49 -4.35 6.04
N LEU A 145 0.15 -4.00 4.80
CA LEU A 145 1.00 -3.16 3.95
C LEU A 145 1.14 -1.72 4.49
N ALA A 146 0.26 -1.29 5.38
CA ALA A 146 0.40 -0.05 6.14
C ALA A 146 1.53 -0.11 7.19
N HIS A 147 2.05 -1.30 7.50
CA HIS A 147 3.19 -1.48 8.38
C HIS A 147 4.48 -1.55 7.55
N ALA A 148 5.55 -0.87 7.99
CA ALA A 148 6.80 -0.76 7.24
C ALA A 148 7.40 -2.13 6.83
N TYR A 149 7.32 -3.14 7.70
CA TYR A 149 7.82 -4.48 7.41
C TYR A 149 7.02 -5.15 6.27
N GLY A 150 5.70 -5.15 6.34
CA GLY A 150 4.85 -5.69 5.27
C GLY A 150 5.04 -4.92 3.94
N CYS A 151 5.08 -3.59 4.01
CA CYS A 151 5.34 -2.76 2.85
C CYS A 151 6.66 -3.11 2.17
N ALA A 152 7.74 -3.20 2.94
CA ALA A 152 9.08 -3.43 2.39
C ALA A 152 9.26 -4.88 1.87
N PHE A 153 8.86 -5.89 2.64
CA PHE A 153 9.23 -7.28 2.38
C PHE A 153 8.13 -8.12 1.75
N ASP A 154 6.85 -7.82 2.02
CA ASP A 154 5.73 -8.52 1.36
C ASP A 154 5.36 -7.90 0.01
N PHE A 155 5.76 -6.65 -0.26
CA PHE A 155 5.35 -5.96 -1.47
C PHE A 155 6.53 -5.37 -2.27
N LEU A 156 7.29 -4.42 -1.73
CA LEU A 156 8.30 -3.70 -2.50
C LEU A 156 9.48 -4.60 -2.92
N ALA A 157 9.97 -5.46 -2.05
CA ALA A 157 11.11 -6.33 -2.35
C ALA A 157 10.79 -7.35 -3.45
N PRO A 158 9.70 -8.16 -3.37
CA PRO A 158 9.35 -9.05 -4.45
C PRO A 158 9.00 -8.31 -5.75
N LEU A 159 8.36 -7.14 -5.68
CA LEU A 159 8.10 -6.30 -6.86
C LEU A 159 9.41 -5.87 -7.55
N ALA A 160 10.39 -5.42 -6.78
CA ALA A 160 11.67 -4.92 -7.30
C ALA A 160 12.52 -5.99 -7.98
N VAL A 161 12.32 -7.27 -7.67
CA VAL A 161 13.03 -8.38 -8.31
C VAL A 161 12.21 -9.05 -9.42
N GLY A 162 10.98 -8.61 -9.67
CA GLY A 162 10.09 -9.25 -10.65
C GLY A 162 9.51 -10.57 -10.14
N GLY A 163 9.18 -10.66 -8.86
CA GLY A 163 8.46 -11.76 -8.25
C GLY A 163 6.95 -11.68 -8.43
N HIS A 164 6.26 -12.77 -8.16
CA HIS A 164 4.80 -12.84 -8.11
C HIS A 164 4.33 -12.56 -6.68
N ILE A 165 3.41 -11.62 -6.53
CA ILE A 165 2.82 -11.24 -5.24
C ILE A 165 1.36 -11.63 -5.26
N THR A 166 0.96 -12.52 -4.35
CA THR A 166 -0.44 -12.84 -4.10
C THR A 166 -0.87 -12.17 -2.81
N LEU A 167 -1.81 -11.23 -2.91
CA LEU A 167 -2.41 -10.59 -1.75
C LEU A 167 -3.48 -11.50 -1.17
N LEU A 168 -3.41 -11.81 0.13
CA LEU A 168 -4.39 -12.69 0.78
C LEU A 168 -5.80 -12.10 0.77
N GLY A 169 -5.94 -10.79 0.91
CA GLY A 169 -7.21 -10.06 0.87
C GLY A 169 -8.21 -10.42 1.99
N LYS A 170 -7.78 -11.22 2.96
CA LYS A 170 -8.58 -11.69 4.11
C LYS A 170 -7.80 -11.57 5.40
N ILE A 171 -8.49 -11.61 6.53
CA ILE A 171 -7.85 -11.68 7.85
C ILE A 171 -7.08 -13.01 7.93
N PRO A 172 -5.78 -13.00 8.26
CA PRO A 172 -4.93 -14.19 8.25
C PRO A 172 -5.25 -15.08 9.48
N THR A 173 -6.19 -16.01 9.33
CA THR A 173 -6.38 -17.10 10.29
C THR A 173 -5.49 -18.29 9.91
N PRO A 174 -5.11 -19.20 10.84
CA PRO A 174 -4.31 -20.36 10.51
C PRO A 174 -4.85 -21.19 9.34
N LYS A 175 -6.15 -21.47 9.34
CA LYS A 175 -6.83 -22.21 8.28
C LYS A 175 -6.68 -21.51 6.92
N ILE A 176 -7.01 -20.23 6.85
CA ILE A 176 -6.93 -19.44 5.61
C ILE A 176 -5.48 -19.35 5.08
N LEU A 177 -4.51 -19.22 5.99
CA LEU A 177 -3.09 -19.19 5.62
C LEU A 177 -2.63 -20.53 5.04
N ILE A 178 -2.98 -21.66 5.67
CA ILE A 178 -2.62 -22.98 5.18
C ILE A 178 -3.23 -23.23 3.79
N GLU A 179 -4.52 -22.93 3.63
CA GLU A 179 -5.21 -23.05 2.33
C GLU A 179 -4.52 -22.18 1.25
N ALA A 180 -4.22 -20.92 1.57
CA ALA A 180 -3.54 -20.01 0.66
C ALA A 180 -2.12 -20.48 0.32
N MET A 181 -1.36 -20.99 1.28
CA MET A 181 -0.03 -21.54 1.06
C MET A 181 -0.05 -22.76 0.13
N GLN A 182 -1.05 -23.64 0.26
CA GLN A 182 -1.22 -24.80 -0.62
C GLN A 182 -1.48 -24.40 -2.07
N VAL A 183 -2.27 -23.32 -2.29
CA VAL A 183 -2.59 -22.82 -3.62
C VAL A 183 -1.43 -22.03 -4.23
N VAL A 184 -0.88 -21.07 -3.48
CA VAL A 184 0.17 -20.15 -3.97
C VAL A 184 1.51 -20.84 -4.06
N ARG A 185 1.79 -21.79 -3.17
CA ARG A 185 3.08 -22.45 -3.01
C ARG A 185 4.23 -21.42 -2.97
N PRO A 186 4.21 -20.51 -2.00
CA PRO A 186 5.18 -19.43 -1.94
C PRO A 186 6.60 -19.97 -1.81
N THR A 187 7.55 -19.30 -2.47
CA THR A 187 9.00 -19.62 -2.35
C THR A 187 9.63 -18.87 -1.19
N ILE A 188 8.97 -17.80 -0.75
CA ILE A 188 9.34 -17.03 0.45
C ILE A 188 8.09 -16.56 1.16
N ILE A 189 8.12 -16.57 2.48
CA ILE A 189 7.10 -16.02 3.36
C ILE A 189 7.78 -15.11 4.37
N CYS A 190 7.31 -13.85 4.43
CA CYS A 190 7.64 -12.93 5.49
C CYS A 190 6.54 -12.98 6.55
N CYS A 191 6.88 -13.24 7.79
CA CYS A 191 5.89 -13.34 8.86
C CYS A 191 6.47 -12.90 10.21
N VAL A 192 5.62 -12.79 11.19
CA VAL A 192 5.98 -12.54 12.59
C VAL A 192 5.87 -13.84 13.39
N PRO A 193 6.67 -14.07 14.43
CA PRO A 193 6.71 -15.32 15.19
C PRO A 193 5.33 -15.80 15.66
N LEU A 194 4.50 -14.89 16.13
CA LEU A 194 3.14 -15.20 16.61
C LEU A 194 2.26 -15.91 15.55
N ILE A 195 2.45 -15.59 14.27
CA ILE A 195 1.68 -16.22 13.19
C ILE A 195 2.18 -17.65 12.97
N LEU A 196 3.50 -17.85 12.97
CA LEU A 196 4.08 -19.19 12.86
C LEU A 196 3.61 -20.10 14.01
N GLU A 197 3.64 -19.61 15.23
CA GLU A 197 3.15 -20.37 16.40
C GLU A 197 1.69 -20.79 16.26
N LYS A 198 0.84 -19.88 15.73
CA LYS A 198 -0.59 -20.18 15.52
C LYS A 198 -0.85 -21.15 14.35
N VAL A 199 0.02 -21.19 13.36
CA VAL A 199 -0.11 -22.13 12.24
C VAL A 199 0.43 -23.52 12.61
N TYR A 200 1.44 -23.57 13.51
CA TYR A 200 2.07 -24.80 13.95
C TYR A 200 1.25 -25.58 15.00
N ARG A 201 0.42 -24.91 15.79
CA ARG A 201 -0.50 -25.53 16.76
C ARG A 201 -1.76 -26.06 16.08
#